data_1adb6578b62a0cd10773d704228d5394
#
_entry.id   1adb6578b62a0cd10773d704228d5394
#
_cell.length_a   1.000
_cell.length_b   1.000
_cell.length_c   1.000
_cell.angle_alpha   90.00
_cell.angle_beta   90.00
_cell.angle_gamma   90.00
#
_symmetry.space_group_name_H-M   'P 1'
#
loop_
_entity.id
_entity.type
_entity.pdbx_description
1 polymer ?
#
loop_
_entity_poly.entity_id
_entity_poly.type
_entity_poly.pdbx_seq_one_letter_code
_entity_poly.pdbx_strand_id
1 'polypeptide(L)'
;MLFRSAIDLTAKLFDLNPRQAAEKLMHDFGLDPDKPPANAIALLPPKRGLTDEQWADIAYCLRVLTDYLDLLHDWQERYKPATPEEPHDPRFEEALHMTETVEHLTDCVAFGTPQQKADAAAQLLSGSYLLMLEERTDRLALAKCA
;
A
#
# COMPACT_ATOMS: atom_id res chain seq x y z
N MET A 1 0.15 -29.16 -18.28
CA MET A 1 -0.94 -29.57 -17.37
C MET A 1 -0.87 -28.73 -16.10
N LEU A 2 -1.95 -28.08 -15.78
CA LEU A 2 -2.07 -27.34 -14.54
C LEU A 2 -2.65 -28.25 -13.46
N PHE A 3 -1.90 -28.43 -12.38
CA PHE A 3 -2.37 -29.16 -11.21
C PHE A 3 -3.20 -28.20 -10.35
N ARG A 4 -4.42 -28.61 -10.01
CA ARG A 4 -5.33 -27.78 -9.21
C ARG A 4 -5.09 -27.90 -7.71
N SER A 5 -4.40 -28.96 -7.27
CA SER A 5 -4.11 -29.19 -5.86
C SER A 5 -2.91 -30.10 -5.67
N ALA A 6 -2.37 -30.13 -4.45
CA ALA A 6 -1.32 -31.08 -4.06
C ALA A 6 -1.75 -32.53 -4.24
N ILE A 7 -3.06 -32.81 -4.07
CA ILE A 7 -3.64 -34.13 -4.30
C ILE A 7 -3.54 -34.55 -5.76
N ASP A 8 -3.85 -33.65 -6.70
CA ASP A 8 -3.73 -33.93 -8.14
C ASP A 8 -2.29 -34.23 -8.56
N LEU A 9 -1.34 -33.46 -8.03
CA LEU A 9 0.07 -33.64 -8.28
C LEU A 9 0.55 -35.01 -7.76
N THR A 10 0.19 -35.35 -6.53
CA THR A 10 0.55 -36.62 -5.91
C THR A 10 -0.08 -37.81 -6.65
N ALA A 11 -1.34 -37.70 -7.03
CA ALA A 11 -2.05 -38.70 -7.79
C ALA A 11 -1.34 -39.02 -9.10
N LYS A 12 -0.86 -38.02 -9.82
CA LYS A 12 -0.14 -38.21 -11.09
C LYS A 12 1.29 -38.69 -10.92
N LEU A 13 2.02 -38.23 -9.92
CA LEU A 13 3.40 -38.63 -9.67
C LEU A 13 3.52 -40.09 -9.26
N PHE A 14 2.55 -40.61 -8.52
CA PHE A 14 2.56 -41.97 -7.97
C PHE A 14 1.53 -42.91 -8.63
N ASP A 15 0.86 -42.44 -9.68
CA ASP A 15 -0.22 -43.17 -10.38
C ASP A 15 -1.30 -43.71 -9.44
N LEU A 16 -1.78 -42.80 -8.57
CA LEU A 16 -2.78 -43.08 -7.55
C LEU A 16 -4.12 -42.40 -7.91
N ASN A 17 -5.22 -42.96 -7.42
CA ASN A 17 -6.48 -42.23 -7.47
C ASN A 17 -6.47 -41.07 -6.44
N PRO A 18 -7.36 -40.06 -6.56
CA PRO A 18 -7.34 -38.90 -5.68
C PRO A 18 -7.47 -39.25 -4.18
N ARG A 19 -8.22 -40.31 -3.83
CA ARG A 19 -8.36 -40.77 -2.45
C ARG A 19 -7.07 -41.33 -1.90
N GLN A 20 -6.42 -42.21 -2.68
CA GLN A 20 -5.13 -42.78 -2.31
C GLN A 20 -4.04 -41.73 -2.23
N ALA A 21 -4.07 -40.73 -3.11
CA ALA A 21 -3.14 -39.61 -3.04
C ALA A 21 -3.34 -38.78 -1.78
N ALA A 22 -4.57 -38.54 -1.36
CA ALA A 22 -4.88 -37.87 -0.11
C ALA A 22 -4.41 -38.67 1.11
N GLU A 23 -4.69 -39.98 1.13
CA GLU A 23 -4.22 -40.87 2.19
C GLU A 23 -2.70 -40.92 2.30
N LYS A 24 -2.01 -40.97 1.14
CA LYS A 24 -0.55 -40.90 1.10
C LYS A 24 -0.01 -39.59 1.65
N LEU A 25 -0.56 -38.46 1.25
CA LEU A 25 -0.17 -37.15 1.77
C LEU A 25 -0.39 -37.05 3.27
N MET A 26 -1.52 -37.55 3.77
CA MET A 26 -1.80 -37.58 5.21
C MET A 26 -0.77 -38.42 5.97
N HIS A 27 -0.40 -39.58 5.45
CA HIS A 27 0.61 -40.43 6.05
C HIS A 27 2.01 -39.77 6.01
N ASP A 28 2.42 -39.23 4.86
CA ASP A 28 3.75 -38.64 4.67
C ASP A 28 3.95 -37.36 5.53
N PHE A 29 2.88 -36.61 5.76
CA PHE A 29 2.91 -35.42 6.61
C PHE A 29 2.47 -35.67 8.06
N GLY A 30 2.23 -36.92 8.44
CA GLY A 30 1.83 -37.29 9.80
C GLY A 30 0.46 -36.74 10.20
N LEU A 31 -0.44 -36.53 9.23
CA LEU A 31 -1.80 -36.03 9.46
C LEU A 31 -2.71 -37.22 9.78
N ASP A 32 -3.38 -37.19 10.92
CA ASP A 32 -4.36 -38.19 11.32
C ASP A 32 -5.77 -37.61 11.06
N PRO A 33 -6.63 -38.27 10.23
CA PRO A 33 -7.97 -37.77 9.97
C PRO A 33 -8.86 -37.71 11.20
N ASP A 34 -8.58 -38.51 12.23
CA ASP A 34 -9.34 -38.58 13.48
C ASP A 34 -8.81 -37.64 14.57
N LYS A 35 -7.63 -37.06 14.36
CA LYS A 35 -7.06 -36.06 15.26
C LYS A 35 -6.88 -34.73 14.52
N PRO A 36 -7.50 -33.65 14.96
CA PRO A 36 -7.17 -32.34 14.43
C PRO A 36 -5.66 -32.14 14.64
N PRO A 37 -4.93 -31.64 13.62
CA PRO A 37 -3.49 -31.39 13.74
C PRO A 37 -3.28 -30.43 14.89
N ALA A 38 -2.68 -30.95 15.97
CA ALA A 38 -2.44 -30.19 17.21
C ALA A 38 -1.60 -28.92 16.97
N ASN A 39 -1.00 -28.77 15.80
CA ASN A 39 -0.02 -27.73 15.53
C ASN A 39 -0.20 -26.99 14.20
N ALA A 40 -1.18 -27.32 13.37
CA ALA A 40 -1.11 -26.85 12.00
C ALA A 40 -1.79 -25.50 11.73
N ILE A 41 -2.78 -25.08 12.48
CA ILE A 41 -3.57 -23.87 12.18
C ILE A 41 -3.69 -22.93 13.37
N ALA A 42 -3.51 -23.42 14.59
CA ALA A 42 -3.56 -22.59 15.79
C ALA A 42 -2.34 -21.67 15.96
N LEU A 43 -1.29 -21.85 15.13
CA LEU A 43 -0.03 -21.13 15.27
C LEU A 43 0.14 -19.97 14.28
N LEU A 44 -0.74 -19.84 13.30
CA LEU A 44 -0.85 -18.60 12.55
C LEU A 44 -1.95 -17.80 13.21
N PRO A 45 -1.61 -16.76 13.98
CA PRO A 45 -2.65 -15.83 14.41
C PRO A 45 -3.39 -15.39 13.15
N PRO A 46 -4.72 -15.31 13.18
CA PRO A 46 -5.44 -14.77 12.03
C PRO A 46 -4.74 -13.47 11.67
N LYS A 47 -4.36 -13.31 10.41
CA LYS A 47 -3.84 -12.05 9.93
C LYS A 47 -4.93 -11.03 10.25
N ARG A 48 -4.79 -10.36 11.37
CA ARG A 48 -5.70 -9.28 11.73
C ARG A 48 -5.56 -8.26 10.62
N GLY A 49 -6.61 -8.08 9.86
CA GLY A 49 -6.71 -6.98 8.94
C GLY A 49 -6.49 -5.67 9.69
N LEU A 50 -6.24 -4.60 8.95
CA LEU A 50 -6.15 -3.27 9.55
C LEU A 50 -7.49 -2.91 10.21
N THR A 51 -7.42 -2.15 11.30
CA THR A 51 -8.59 -1.57 11.94
C THR A 51 -9.22 -0.49 11.05
N ASP A 52 -10.48 -0.17 11.29
CA ASP A 52 -11.16 0.93 10.58
C ASP A 52 -10.44 2.27 10.78
N GLU A 53 -9.88 2.49 11.96
CA GLU A 53 -9.06 3.66 12.27
C GLU A 53 -7.79 3.73 11.40
N GLN A 54 -7.08 2.62 11.25
CA GLN A 54 -5.90 2.54 10.38
C GLN A 54 -6.26 2.79 8.91
N TRP A 55 -7.39 2.28 8.44
CA TRP A 55 -7.87 2.56 7.09
C TRP A 55 -8.24 4.03 6.90
N ALA A 56 -8.85 4.66 7.93
CA ALA A 56 -9.14 6.08 7.91
C ALA A 56 -7.87 6.93 7.87
N ASP A 57 -6.84 6.57 8.62
CA ASP A 57 -5.53 7.23 8.61
C ASP A 57 -4.86 7.15 7.24
N ILE A 58 -4.87 5.98 6.61
CA ILE A 58 -4.35 5.78 5.25
C ILE A 58 -5.10 6.68 4.25
N ALA A 59 -6.42 6.69 4.31
CA ALA A 59 -7.26 7.52 3.44
C ALA A 59 -6.99 9.02 3.63
N TYR A 60 -6.84 9.48 4.86
CA TYR A 60 -6.49 10.86 5.18
C TYR A 60 -5.11 11.24 4.61
N CYS A 61 -4.09 10.41 4.83
CA CYS A 61 -2.76 10.64 4.29
C CYS A 61 -2.78 10.73 2.76
N LEU A 62 -3.46 9.80 2.09
CA LEU A 62 -3.58 9.80 0.63
C LEU A 62 -4.27 11.05 0.11
N ARG A 63 -5.35 11.49 0.76
CA ARG A 63 -6.06 12.70 0.37
C ARG A 63 -5.16 13.93 0.45
N VAL A 64 -4.50 14.14 1.58
CA VAL A 64 -3.63 15.30 1.78
C VAL A 64 -2.45 15.31 0.82
N LEU A 65 -1.78 14.16 0.65
CA LEU A 65 -0.65 14.04 -0.27
C LEU A 65 -1.06 14.23 -1.72
N THR A 66 -2.18 13.68 -2.13
CA THR A 66 -2.70 13.81 -3.50
C THR A 66 -3.11 15.25 -3.80
N ASP A 67 -3.82 15.92 -2.89
CA ASP A 67 -4.22 17.31 -3.05
C ASP A 67 -3.01 18.24 -3.19
N TYR A 68 -1.97 18.00 -2.40
CA TYR A 68 -0.73 18.76 -2.50
C TYR A 68 0.04 18.45 -3.78
N LEU A 69 0.09 17.19 -4.19
CA LEU A 69 0.74 16.77 -5.43
C LEU A 69 0.07 17.39 -6.66
N ASP A 70 -1.25 17.43 -6.69
CA ASP A 70 -2.02 18.09 -7.76
C ASP A 70 -1.70 19.59 -7.83
N LEU A 71 -1.55 20.23 -6.68
CA LEU A 71 -1.13 21.63 -6.60
C LEU A 71 0.29 21.82 -7.16
N LEU A 72 1.23 20.95 -6.84
CA LEU A 72 2.59 21.01 -7.35
C LEU A 72 2.65 20.83 -8.87
N HIS A 73 1.85 19.91 -9.42
CA HIS A 73 1.73 19.72 -10.88
C HIS A 73 1.14 20.95 -11.56
N ASP A 74 0.08 21.53 -10.98
CA ASP A 74 -0.51 22.79 -11.49
C ASP A 74 0.53 23.94 -11.51
N TRP A 75 1.34 24.04 -10.46
CA TRP A 75 2.41 25.04 -10.41
C TRP A 75 3.53 24.82 -11.42
N GLN A 76 3.90 23.57 -11.68
CA GLN A 76 4.88 23.26 -12.74
C GLN A 76 4.40 23.71 -14.10
N GLU A 77 3.12 23.60 -14.40
CA GLU A 77 2.55 24.00 -15.68
C GLU A 77 2.34 25.53 -15.77
N ARG A 78 1.81 26.15 -14.71
CA ARG A 78 1.45 27.58 -14.72
C ARG A 78 2.63 28.52 -14.60
N TYR A 79 3.61 28.16 -13.79
CA TYR A 79 4.74 29.02 -13.45
C TYR A 79 6.04 28.61 -14.14
N LYS A 80 5.93 27.75 -15.13
CA LYS A 80 7.07 27.37 -15.97
C LYS A 80 7.65 28.62 -16.66
N PRO A 81 8.98 28.88 -16.52
CA PRO A 81 9.62 30.00 -17.20
C PRO A 81 9.54 29.83 -18.72
N ALA A 82 9.30 30.92 -19.42
CA ALA A 82 9.26 30.93 -20.90
C ALA A 82 10.66 30.73 -21.50
N THR A 83 11.69 31.23 -20.82
CA THR A 83 13.11 31.12 -21.23
C THR A 83 13.94 30.59 -20.06
N PRO A 84 15.05 29.84 -20.32
CA PRO A 84 15.92 29.36 -19.26
C PRO A 84 16.60 30.46 -18.42
N GLU A 85 16.67 31.67 -18.95
CA GLU A 85 17.31 32.83 -18.33
C GLU A 85 16.36 33.63 -17.41
N GLU A 86 15.05 33.34 -17.49
CA GLU A 86 14.05 33.99 -16.68
C GLU A 86 14.12 33.52 -15.22
N PRO A 87 14.04 34.45 -14.24
CA PRO A 87 14.02 34.04 -12.84
C PRO A 87 12.81 33.15 -12.56
N HIS A 88 13.04 32.05 -11.85
CA HIS A 88 12.00 31.10 -11.50
C HIS A 88 11.05 31.69 -10.46
N ASP A 89 9.75 31.47 -10.66
CA ASP A 89 8.77 31.74 -9.62
C ASP A 89 9.01 30.77 -8.43
N PRO A 90 8.96 31.25 -7.17
CA PRO A 90 9.17 30.38 -6.00
C PRO A 90 8.26 29.15 -5.94
N ARG A 91 7.05 29.23 -6.51
CA ARG A 91 6.11 28.10 -6.60
C ARG A 91 6.60 27.05 -7.59
N PHE A 92 7.18 27.46 -8.70
CA PHE A 92 7.80 26.55 -9.66
C PHE A 92 9.01 25.84 -9.05
N GLU A 93 9.85 26.56 -8.33
CA GLU A 93 10.99 25.96 -7.60
C GLU A 93 10.52 24.96 -6.53
N GLU A 94 9.54 25.32 -5.72
CA GLU A 94 8.93 24.40 -4.74
C GLU A 94 8.40 23.15 -5.41
N ALA A 95 7.68 23.31 -6.52
CA ALA A 95 7.14 22.17 -7.28
C ALA A 95 8.24 21.25 -7.82
N LEU A 96 9.34 21.80 -8.32
CA LEU A 96 10.48 20.98 -8.76
C LEU A 96 11.14 20.19 -7.61
N HIS A 97 11.28 20.80 -6.45
CA HIS A 97 11.94 20.15 -5.31
C HIS A 97 11.04 19.16 -4.58
N MET A 98 9.76 19.42 -4.50
CA MET A 98 8.86 18.64 -3.65
C MET A 98 8.12 17.52 -4.38
N THR A 99 7.95 17.60 -5.69
CA THR A 99 7.15 16.63 -6.44
C THR A 99 7.65 15.20 -6.25
N GLU A 100 8.92 14.95 -6.45
CA GLU A 100 9.51 13.60 -6.30
C GLU A 100 9.34 13.04 -4.88
N THR A 101 9.56 13.88 -3.88
CA THR A 101 9.39 13.47 -2.47
C THR A 101 7.93 13.13 -2.16
N VAL A 102 7.00 13.97 -2.61
CA VAL A 102 5.56 13.76 -2.37
C VAL A 102 5.03 12.56 -3.15
N GLU A 103 5.47 12.36 -4.39
CA GLU A 103 5.17 11.15 -5.16
C GLU A 103 5.64 9.89 -4.43
N HIS A 104 6.87 9.88 -3.94
CA HIS A 104 7.41 8.76 -3.19
C HIS A 104 6.60 8.47 -1.90
N LEU A 105 6.25 9.50 -1.13
CA LEU A 105 5.43 9.36 0.06
C LEU A 105 4.01 8.84 -0.27
N THR A 106 3.44 9.33 -1.36
CA THR A 106 2.14 8.87 -1.86
C THR A 106 2.19 7.38 -2.23
N ASP A 107 3.23 6.96 -2.93
CA ASP A 107 3.44 5.57 -3.31
C ASP A 107 3.60 4.65 -2.08
N CYS A 108 4.32 5.09 -1.06
CA CYS A 108 4.48 4.33 0.20
C CYS A 108 3.14 4.08 0.91
N VAL A 109 2.21 5.02 0.82
CA VAL A 109 0.88 4.88 1.45
C VAL A 109 -0.12 4.19 0.53
N ALA A 110 0.01 4.36 -0.79
CA ALA A 110 -0.91 3.80 -1.78
C ALA A 110 -0.63 2.33 -2.13
N PHE A 111 0.63 1.95 -2.18
CA PHE A 111 1.09 0.63 -2.63
C PHE A 111 1.79 -0.14 -1.51
N GLY A 112 1.80 -1.44 -1.62
CA GLY A 112 2.40 -2.33 -0.65
C GLY A 112 1.37 -3.16 0.12
N THR A 113 1.84 -3.85 1.14
CA THR A 113 0.95 -4.63 2.02
C THR A 113 0.13 -3.69 2.91
N PRO A 114 -1.06 -4.13 3.39
CA PRO A 114 -1.85 -3.32 4.32
C PRO A 114 -1.04 -2.83 5.53
N GLN A 115 -0.17 -3.68 6.09
CA GLN A 115 0.67 -3.30 7.22
C GLN A 115 1.69 -2.22 6.87
N GLN A 116 2.32 -2.32 5.70
CA GLN A 116 3.26 -1.30 5.22
C GLN A 116 2.59 0.06 5.01
N LYS A 117 1.37 0.07 4.47
CA LYS A 117 0.56 1.28 4.33
C LYS A 117 0.23 1.91 5.68
N ALA A 118 -0.19 1.10 6.65
CA ALA A 118 -0.49 1.56 8.00
C ALA A 118 0.74 2.14 8.70
N ASP A 119 1.90 1.51 8.56
CA ASP A 119 3.16 1.97 9.13
C ASP A 119 3.61 3.30 8.51
N ALA A 120 3.50 3.43 7.19
CA ALA A 120 3.80 4.68 6.49
C ALA A 120 2.86 5.81 6.92
N ALA A 121 1.57 5.55 7.01
CA ALA A 121 0.57 6.52 7.50
C ALA A 121 0.85 6.93 8.95
N ALA A 122 1.17 6.00 9.82
CA ALA A 122 1.52 6.27 11.21
C ALA A 122 2.76 7.16 11.34
N GLN A 123 3.79 6.92 10.53
CA GLN A 123 4.98 7.76 10.49
C GLN A 123 4.66 9.20 10.04
N LEU A 124 3.86 9.37 9.01
CA LEU A 124 3.45 10.68 8.51
C LEU A 124 2.60 11.44 9.53
N LEU A 125 1.72 10.75 10.25
CA LEU A 125 0.85 11.33 11.27
C LEU A 125 1.59 11.63 12.58
N SER A 126 2.73 11.00 12.85
CA SER A 126 3.52 11.26 14.06
C SER A 126 4.12 12.66 14.12
N GLY A 127 4.25 13.35 12.98
CA GLY A 127 4.74 14.71 12.86
C GLY A 127 3.65 15.70 12.44
N SER A 128 4.03 16.96 12.29
CA SER A 128 3.14 18.03 11.81
C SER A 128 3.17 18.20 10.28
N TYR A 129 3.87 17.34 9.57
CA TYR A 129 4.10 17.47 8.12
C TYR A 129 2.80 17.50 7.32
N LEU A 130 1.91 16.53 7.56
CA LEU A 130 0.61 16.48 6.86
C LEU A 130 -0.28 17.67 7.18
N LEU A 131 -0.28 18.12 8.42
CA LEU A 131 -1.03 19.33 8.83
C LEU A 131 -0.52 20.56 8.09
N MET A 132 0.79 20.71 7.95
CA MET A 132 1.37 21.82 7.18
C MET A 132 0.95 21.76 5.70
N LEU A 133 0.96 20.58 5.09
CA LEU A 133 0.55 20.40 3.69
C LEU A 133 -0.95 20.71 3.52
N GLU A 134 -1.78 20.23 4.42
CA GLU A 134 -3.23 20.46 4.39
C GLU A 134 -3.55 21.96 4.55
N GLU A 135 -2.97 22.63 5.53
CA GLU A 135 -3.14 24.07 5.72
C GLU A 135 -2.68 24.88 4.50
N ARG A 136 -1.56 24.49 3.89
CA ARG A 136 -1.05 25.14 2.70
C ARG A 136 -1.98 24.99 1.51
N THR A 137 -2.48 23.79 1.29
CA THR A 137 -3.43 23.50 0.21
C THR A 137 -4.74 24.26 0.41
N ASP A 138 -5.27 24.27 1.64
CA ASP A 138 -6.51 24.96 1.98
C ASP A 138 -6.40 26.48 1.82
N ARG A 139 -5.31 27.08 2.28
CA ARG A 139 -5.07 28.53 2.09
C ARG A 139 -5.05 28.93 0.62
N LEU A 140 -4.44 28.10 -0.22
CA LEU A 140 -4.35 28.36 -1.65
C LEU A 140 -5.66 28.11 -2.37
N ALA A 141 -6.46 27.14 -1.94
CA ALA A 141 -7.82 26.93 -2.43
C ALA A 141 -8.72 28.13 -2.08
N LEU A 142 -8.64 28.65 -0.86
CA LEU A 142 -9.37 29.84 -0.44
C LEU A 142 -8.96 31.10 -1.22
N ALA A 143 -7.68 31.27 -1.52
CA ALA A 143 -7.17 32.37 -2.33
C ALA A 143 -7.68 32.33 -3.78
N LYS A 144 -7.98 31.16 -4.34
CA LYS A 144 -8.59 31.01 -5.67
C LYS A 144 -10.08 31.37 -5.71
N CYS A 145 -10.77 31.25 -4.57
CA CYS A 145 -12.20 31.54 -4.43
C CYS A 145 -12.49 33.03 -4.06
N ALA A 146 -11.47 33.79 -3.74
CA ALA A 146 -11.59 35.20 -3.38
C ALA A 146 -11.58 36.15 -4.60
#